data_8c26a2f6ec56a1080778e06ddb8f5d31
#
_entry.id   8c26a2f6ec56a1080778e06ddb8f5d31
#
_cell.length_a   1.000
_cell.length_b   1.000
_cell.length_c   1.000
_cell.angle_alpha   90.00
_cell.angle_beta   90.00
_cell.angle_gamma   90.00
#
_symmetry.space_group_name_H-M   'P 1'
#
loop_
_entity.id
_entity.type
_entity.pdbx_description
1 polymer ?
#
loop_
_entity_poly.entity_id
_entity_poly.type
_entity_poly.pdbx_seq_one_letter_code
_entity_poly.pdbx_strand_id
1 'polypeptide(L)'
;MSETSTRIVIAAILGLSMFVLHGCSLFDSEPDDPMDYLREQVRITVSDKNRADAMITTVDQIDVLIVEIADVLVGAAQQERALFRDYDSTQQDFESLFEKTYRERRNLQQVILALHLHFKSQASADEWRVLLPAQAKAVSERTESLVFTTMAERH
;
A
#
# COMPACT_ATOMS: atom_id res chain seq x y z
N MET A 1 -48.15 16.78 34.53
CA MET A 1 -46.77 16.91 34.01
C MET A 1 -46.67 18.33 33.51
N SER A 2 -45.80 19.15 34.08
CA SER A 2 -45.77 20.58 33.84
C SER A 2 -45.06 20.92 32.53
N GLU A 3 -45.57 21.86 31.76
CA GLU A 3 -44.99 22.36 30.50
C GLU A 3 -43.51 22.75 30.60
N THR A 4 -43.05 23.13 31.78
CA THR A 4 -41.65 23.46 32.06
C THR A 4 -40.70 22.26 31.89
N SER A 5 -41.11 21.03 32.26
CA SER A 5 -40.29 19.84 32.10
C SER A 5 -40.07 19.48 30.61
N THR A 6 -41.08 19.67 29.78
CA THR A 6 -41.01 19.37 28.35
C THR A 6 -40.10 20.35 27.61
N ARG A 7 -40.11 21.63 27.99
CA ARG A 7 -39.24 22.66 27.37
C ARG A 7 -37.77 22.47 27.71
N ILE A 8 -37.44 21.99 28.90
CA ILE A 8 -36.05 21.70 29.31
C ILE A 8 -35.49 20.47 28.54
N VAL A 9 -36.31 19.45 28.33
CA VAL A 9 -35.88 18.26 27.58
C VAL A 9 -35.63 18.57 26.10
N ILE A 10 -36.45 19.40 25.46
CA ILE A 10 -36.29 19.82 24.07
C ILE A 10 -35.03 20.69 23.90
N ALA A 11 -34.75 21.60 24.85
CA ALA A 11 -33.52 22.40 24.81
C ALA A 11 -32.25 21.57 24.99
N ALA A 12 -32.30 20.52 25.82
CA ALA A 12 -31.15 19.59 26.00
C ALA A 12 -30.87 18.73 24.76
N ILE A 13 -31.91 18.33 24.05
CA ILE A 13 -31.76 17.53 22.81
C ILE A 13 -31.21 18.38 21.64
N LEU A 14 -31.65 19.63 21.53
CA LEU A 14 -31.15 20.59 20.55
C LEU A 14 -29.70 21.03 20.83
N GLY A 15 -29.28 21.13 22.08
CA GLY A 15 -27.91 21.45 22.46
C GLY A 15 -26.93 20.30 22.15
N LEU A 16 -27.37 19.04 22.24
CA LEU A 16 -26.51 17.89 21.99
C LEU A 16 -26.30 17.64 20.50
N SER A 17 -27.27 17.99 19.65
CA SER A 17 -27.12 17.85 18.20
C SER A 17 -26.18 18.86 17.53
N MET A 18 -25.89 20.00 18.18
CA MET A 18 -24.92 20.97 17.65
C MET A 18 -23.45 20.59 17.91
N PHE A 19 -23.19 19.71 18.88
CA PHE A 19 -21.81 19.26 19.17
C PHE A 19 -21.31 18.18 18.19
N VAL A 20 -22.21 17.47 17.49
CA VAL A 20 -21.85 16.41 16.54
C VAL A 20 -21.43 16.97 15.17
N LEU A 21 -21.77 18.22 14.84
CA LEU A 21 -21.47 18.83 13.54
C LEU A 21 -20.12 19.58 13.46
N HIS A 22 -19.36 19.68 14.54
CA HIS A 22 -18.06 20.36 14.55
C HIS A 22 -16.87 19.40 14.63
N GLY A 23 -17.11 18.07 14.52
CA GLY A 23 -16.08 17.02 14.59
C GLY A 23 -15.57 16.48 13.26
N CYS A 24 -15.96 17.05 12.11
CA CYS A 24 -15.63 16.50 10.81
C CYS A 24 -14.90 17.50 9.90
N SER A 25 -13.73 17.97 10.28
CA SER A 25 -12.85 18.65 9.33
C SER A 25 -11.37 18.64 9.73
N LEU A 26 -10.92 17.56 10.32
CA LEU A 26 -9.51 17.18 10.34
C LEU A 26 -9.38 15.80 9.67
N PHE A 27 -9.97 15.65 8.49
CA PHE A 27 -9.47 14.69 7.53
C PHE A 27 -8.18 15.30 6.98
N ASP A 28 -7.06 15.00 7.62
CA ASP A 28 -5.80 14.93 6.91
C ASP A 28 -6.11 14.11 5.65
N SER A 29 -6.01 14.72 4.50
CA SER A 29 -6.10 14.02 3.23
C SER A 29 -5.07 12.89 3.31
N GLU A 30 -5.57 11.66 3.32
CA GLU A 30 -4.70 10.48 3.24
C GLU A 30 -3.77 10.71 2.05
N PRO A 31 -2.46 10.54 2.20
CA PRO A 31 -1.52 10.82 1.12
C PRO A 31 -1.94 10.02 -0.12
N ASP A 32 -1.95 10.68 -1.29
CA ASP A 32 -2.34 10.07 -2.57
C ASP A 32 -1.46 8.84 -2.91
N ASP A 33 -0.25 8.77 -2.36
CA ASP A 33 0.67 7.63 -2.49
C ASP A 33 0.68 6.78 -1.21
N PRO A 34 0.30 5.50 -1.27
CA PRO A 34 0.33 4.60 -0.12
C PRO A 34 1.72 4.48 0.54
N MET A 35 2.80 4.63 -0.25
CA MET A 35 4.16 4.55 0.29
C MET A 35 4.53 5.83 1.05
N ASP A 36 3.98 7.00 0.69
CA ASP A 36 4.12 8.23 1.46
C ASP A 36 3.45 8.13 2.82
N TYR A 37 2.31 7.48 2.90
CA TYR A 37 1.69 7.14 4.18
C TYR A 37 2.63 6.32 5.08
N LEU A 38 3.28 5.28 4.54
CA LEU A 38 4.23 4.48 5.31
C LEU A 38 5.46 5.28 5.74
N ARG A 39 6.01 6.14 4.87
CA ARG A 39 7.12 7.05 5.19
C ARG A 39 6.76 7.95 6.36
N GLU A 40 5.55 8.51 6.37
CA GLU A 40 5.08 9.36 7.46
C GLU A 40 4.87 8.56 8.75
N GLN A 41 4.31 7.34 8.69
CA GLN A 41 4.20 6.47 9.86
C GLN A 41 5.57 6.17 10.48
N VAL A 42 6.62 5.99 9.68
CA VAL A 42 7.98 5.82 10.19
C VAL A 42 8.45 7.09 10.92
N ARG A 43 8.26 8.29 10.33
CA ARG A 43 8.69 9.57 10.93
C ARG A 43 8.06 9.84 12.29
N ILE A 44 6.77 9.55 12.43
CA ILE A 44 6.03 9.82 13.68
C ILE A 44 6.24 8.73 14.75
N THR A 45 6.58 7.50 14.34
CA THR A 45 6.73 6.35 15.25
C THR A 45 8.16 6.21 15.77
N VAL A 46 9.17 6.45 14.92
CA VAL A 46 10.57 6.24 15.23
C VAL A 46 11.22 7.56 15.66
N SER A 47 11.50 7.71 16.95
CA SER A 47 12.04 8.95 17.52
C SER A 47 13.50 9.22 17.16
N ASP A 48 14.31 8.21 16.90
CA ASP A 48 15.69 8.36 16.42
C ASP A 48 15.68 8.69 14.92
N LYS A 49 16.10 9.93 14.61
CA LYS A 49 16.06 10.45 13.24
C LYS A 49 16.92 9.64 12.26
N ASN A 50 18.12 9.22 12.66
CA ASN A 50 19.01 8.47 11.77
C ASN A 50 18.42 7.10 11.43
N ARG A 51 17.81 6.47 12.43
CA ARG A 51 17.11 5.18 12.25
C ARG A 51 15.86 5.36 11.41
N ALA A 52 15.07 6.39 11.62
CA ALA A 52 13.91 6.72 10.79
C ALA A 52 14.32 6.93 9.32
N ASP A 53 15.37 7.72 9.05
CA ASP A 53 15.86 7.96 7.70
C ASP A 53 16.36 6.66 7.02
N ALA A 54 17.02 5.77 7.75
CA ALA A 54 17.43 4.45 7.25
C ALA A 54 16.22 3.55 6.93
N MET A 55 15.19 3.57 7.78
CA MET A 55 13.95 2.84 7.53
C MET A 55 13.19 3.38 6.32
N ILE A 56 13.12 4.69 6.13
CA ILE A 56 12.51 5.32 4.95
C ILE A 56 13.25 4.91 3.68
N THR A 57 14.59 4.88 3.71
CA THR A 57 15.37 4.37 2.58
C THR A 57 14.99 2.92 2.22
N THR A 58 14.71 2.09 3.23
CA THR A 58 14.24 0.72 2.98
C THR A 58 12.84 0.70 2.37
N VAL A 59 11.94 1.61 2.78
CA VAL A 59 10.60 1.78 2.17
C VAL A 59 10.74 2.15 0.68
N ASP A 60 11.63 3.09 0.35
CA ASP A 60 11.89 3.50 -1.04
C ASP A 60 12.38 2.34 -1.90
N GLN A 61 13.26 1.49 -1.36
CA GLN A 61 13.73 0.29 -2.06
C GLN A 61 12.60 -0.73 -2.29
N ILE A 62 11.70 -0.90 -1.32
CA ILE A 62 10.54 -1.78 -1.47
C ILE A 62 9.60 -1.23 -2.55
N ASP A 63 9.34 0.08 -2.60
CA ASP A 63 8.49 0.71 -3.60
C ASP A 63 9.02 0.46 -5.03
N VAL A 64 10.30 0.67 -5.25
CA VAL A 64 10.95 0.38 -6.55
C VAL A 64 10.76 -1.07 -6.95
N LEU A 65 10.96 -2.02 -6.04
CA LEU A 65 10.82 -3.45 -6.34
C LEU A 65 9.37 -3.87 -6.62
N ILE A 66 8.37 -3.22 -6.01
CA ILE A 66 6.96 -3.46 -6.33
C ILE A 66 6.68 -3.05 -7.78
N VAL A 67 7.21 -1.91 -8.23
CA VAL A 67 7.12 -1.46 -9.64
C VAL A 67 7.81 -2.46 -10.57
N GLU A 68 9.03 -2.90 -10.26
CA GLU A 68 9.75 -3.88 -11.06
C GLU A 68 9.00 -5.21 -11.21
N ILE A 69 8.34 -5.70 -10.15
CA ILE A 69 7.49 -6.90 -10.24
C ILE A 69 6.30 -6.65 -11.18
N ALA A 70 5.67 -5.49 -11.11
CA ALA A 70 4.57 -5.14 -12.00
C ALA A 70 5.05 -5.13 -13.47
N ASP A 71 6.20 -4.53 -13.75
CA ASP A 71 6.79 -4.48 -15.09
C ASP A 71 7.11 -5.87 -15.64
N VAL A 72 7.66 -6.77 -14.81
CA VAL A 72 7.90 -8.17 -15.20
C VAL A 72 6.60 -8.86 -15.60
N LEU A 73 5.54 -8.70 -14.82
CA LEU A 73 4.24 -9.31 -15.10
C LEU A 73 3.58 -8.73 -16.36
N VAL A 74 3.67 -7.42 -16.55
CA VAL A 74 3.16 -6.73 -17.75
C VAL A 74 3.91 -7.19 -18.99
N GLY A 75 5.24 -7.21 -18.94
CA GLY A 75 6.09 -7.68 -20.03
C GLY A 75 5.81 -9.14 -20.41
N ALA A 76 5.62 -10.01 -19.42
CA ALA A 76 5.23 -11.39 -19.63
C ALA A 76 3.87 -11.51 -20.33
N ALA A 77 2.86 -10.76 -19.88
CA ALA A 77 1.54 -10.76 -20.50
C ALA A 77 1.55 -10.22 -21.94
N GLN A 78 2.43 -9.28 -22.27
CA GLN A 78 2.61 -8.81 -23.65
C GLN A 78 3.27 -9.88 -24.53
N GLN A 79 4.31 -10.57 -24.04
CA GLN A 79 4.98 -11.65 -24.75
C GLN A 79 4.03 -12.85 -24.96
N GLU A 80 3.25 -13.22 -23.94
CA GLU A 80 2.24 -14.28 -24.04
C GLU A 80 1.21 -13.96 -25.15
N ARG A 81 0.72 -12.72 -25.24
CA ARG A 81 -0.19 -12.30 -26.31
C ARG A 81 0.47 -12.37 -27.69
N ALA A 82 1.75 -12.05 -27.79
CA ALA A 82 2.49 -12.17 -29.04
C ALA A 82 2.57 -13.64 -29.48
N LEU A 83 2.91 -14.55 -28.56
CA LEU A 83 2.92 -15.98 -28.81
C LEU A 83 1.55 -16.53 -29.25
N PHE A 84 0.45 -16.08 -28.65
CA PHE A 84 -0.90 -16.49 -29.07
C PHE A 84 -1.30 -16.00 -30.47
N ARG A 85 -0.68 -14.93 -30.98
CA ARG A 85 -0.94 -14.40 -32.32
C ARG A 85 -0.04 -15.03 -33.39
N ASP A 86 1.06 -15.61 -32.98
CA ASP A 86 2.02 -16.26 -33.87
C ASP A 86 1.61 -17.72 -34.07
N TYR A 87 1.25 -18.06 -35.34
CA TYR A 87 0.84 -19.42 -35.71
C TYR A 87 1.94 -20.46 -35.55
N ASP A 88 3.22 -20.05 -35.65
CA ASP A 88 4.37 -20.91 -35.51
C ASP A 88 4.85 -21.09 -34.08
N SER A 89 4.20 -20.43 -33.11
CA SER A 89 4.51 -20.57 -31.68
C SER A 89 4.28 -21.99 -31.20
N THR A 90 5.26 -22.50 -30.45
CA THR A 90 5.27 -23.86 -29.90
C THR A 90 4.97 -23.87 -28.41
N GLN A 91 4.60 -25.02 -27.85
CA GLN A 91 4.49 -25.22 -26.41
C GLN A 91 5.80 -24.82 -25.69
N GLN A 92 6.94 -25.08 -26.26
CA GLN A 92 8.25 -24.77 -25.68
C GLN A 92 8.47 -23.26 -25.54
N ASP A 93 7.93 -22.43 -26.43
CA ASP A 93 8.04 -20.98 -26.35
C ASP A 93 7.25 -20.44 -25.14
N PHE A 94 6.04 -20.96 -24.90
CA PHE A 94 5.25 -20.63 -23.72
C PHE A 94 5.93 -21.11 -22.42
N GLU A 95 6.42 -22.33 -22.37
CA GLU A 95 7.13 -22.88 -21.22
C GLU A 95 8.35 -22.02 -20.88
N SER A 96 9.14 -21.64 -21.90
CA SER A 96 10.31 -20.77 -21.73
C SER A 96 9.96 -19.40 -21.18
N LEU A 97 8.86 -18.78 -21.66
CA LEU A 97 8.35 -17.52 -21.16
C LEU A 97 7.91 -17.63 -19.68
N PHE A 98 7.16 -18.67 -19.34
CA PHE A 98 6.68 -18.86 -17.97
C PHE A 98 7.81 -19.15 -16.99
N GLU A 99 8.77 -19.98 -17.36
CA GLU A 99 9.96 -20.26 -16.53
C GLU A 99 10.79 -19.01 -16.30
N LYS A 100 11.02 -18.19 -17.32
CA LYS A 100 11.74 -16.93 -17.21
C LYS A 100 11.01 -15.99 -16.24
N THR A 101 9.72 -15.76 -16.47
CA THR A 101 8.89 -14.87 -15.65
C THR A 101 8.83 -15.34 -14.19
N TYR A 102 8.69 -16.66 -13.97
CA TYR A 102 8.69 -17.23 -12.63
C TYR A 102 10.00 -16.98 -11.89
N ARG A 103 11.15 -17.18 -12.55
CA ARG A 103 12.47 -16.95 -11.95
C ARG A 103 12.69 -15.48 -11.60
N GLU A 104 12.37 -14.56 -12.52
CA GLU A 104 12.50 -13.13 -12.29
C GLU A 104 11.63 -12.67 -11.12
N ARG A 105 10.37 -13.03 -11.12
CA ARG A 105 9.44 -12.70 -10.02
C ARG A 105 9.91 -13.28 -8.69
N ARG A 106 10.38 -14.52 -8.66
CA ARG A 106 10.87 -15.16 -7.44
C ARG A 106 12.10 -14.44 -6.88
N ASN A 107 13.02 -14.02 -7.72
CA ASN A 107 14.19 -13.26 -7.29
C ASN A 107 13.79 -11.94 -6.65
N LEU A 108 12.91 -11.17 -7.28
CA LEU A 108 12.41 -9.90 -6.74
C LEU A 108 11.66 -10.10 -5.41
N GLN A 109 10.84 -11.14 -5.30
CA GLN A 109 10.16 -11.48 -4.04
C GLN A 109 11.14 -11.82 -2.91
N GLN A 110 12.25 -12.49 -3.21
CA GLN A 110 13.29 -12.77 -2.20
C GLN A 110 13.97 -11.49 -1.72
N VAL A 111 14.23 -10.53 -2.61
CA VAL A 111 14.80 -9.23 -2.25
C VAL A 111 13.81 -8.43 -1.39
N ILE A 112 12.53 -8.39 -1.76
CA ILE A 112 11.49 -7.73 -0.93
C ILE A 112 11.42 -8.35 0.46
N LEU A 113 11.46 -9.68 0.56
CA LEU A 113 11.46 -10.36 1.86
C LEU A 113 12.68 -9.97 2.70
N ALA A 114 13.87 -9.90 2.10
CA ALA A 114 15.07 -9.45 2.78
C ALA A 114 14.95 -8.01 3.28
N LEU A 115 14.42 -7.09 2.45
CA LEU A 115 14.16 -5.71 2.85
C LEU A 115 13.10 -5.61 3.96
N HIS A 116 12.03 -6.40 3.90
CA HIS A 116 11.04 -6.47 4.96
C HIS A 116 11.66 -6.90 6.31
N LEU A 117 12.51 -7.92 6.29
CA LEU A 117 13.22 -8.38 7.49
C LEU A 117 14.22 -7.33 7.99
N HIS A 118 14.89 -6.63 7.07
CA HIS A 118 15.77 -5.52 7.41
C HIS A 118 15.01 -4.36 8.05
N PHE A 119 13.90 -3.93 7.46
CA PHE A 119 13.00 -2.91 8.02
C PHE A 119 12.54 -3.28 9.43
N LYS A 120 12.06 -4.52 9.60
CA LYS A 120 11.66 -5.05 10.91
C LYS A 120 12.81 -5.00 11.93
N SER A 121 14.04 -5.35 11.53
CA SER A 121 15.18 -5.40 12.44
C SER A 121 15.61 -4.02 12.98
N GLN A 122 15.23 -2.96 12.30
CA GLN A 122 15.49 -1.58 12.71
C GLN A 122 14.45 -1.04 13.71
N ALA A 123 13.28 -1.65 13.80
CA ALA A 123 12.21 -1.24 14.71
C ALA A 123 12.34 -1.92 16.07
N SER A 124 12.03 -1.21 17.15
CA SER A 124 11.74 -1.82 18.44
C SER A 124 10.43 -2.61 18.40
N ALA A 125 10.18 -3.46 19.40
CA ALA A 125 8.95 -4.25 19.47
C ALA A 125 7.68 -3.39 19.50
N ASP A 126 7.72 -2.23 20.14
CA ASP A 126 6.59 -1.33 20.25
C ASP A 126 6.37 -0.55 18.94
N GLU A 127 7.43 -0.05 18.32
CA GLU A 127 7.38 0.57 17.01
C GLU A 127 6.87 -0.42 15.94
N TRP A 128 7.33 -1.67 16.00
CA TRP A 128 6.90 -2.71 15.06
C TRP A 128 5.40 -2.99 15.11
N ARG A 129 4.78 -2.95 16.30
CA ARG A 129 3.31 -3.14 16.44
C ARG A 129 2.52 -2.06 15.68
N VAL A 130 3.06 -0.85 15.57
CA VAL A 130 2.45 0.27 14.83
C VAL A 130 2.79 0.17 13.33
N LEU A 131 4.05 -0.12 13.01
CA LEU A 131 4.54 -0.08 11.63
C LEU A 131 4.10 -1.29 10.80
N LEU A 132 3.91 -2.47 11.39
CA LEU A 132 3.48 -3.67 10.67
C LEU A 132 2.15 -3.49 9.91
N PRO A 133 1.04 -3.04 10.54
CA PRO A 133 -0.21 -2.81 9.83
C PRO A 133 -0.09 -1.69 8.79
N ALA A 134 0.68 -0.63 9.06
CA ALA A 134 0.94 0.44 8.10
C ALA A 134 1.68 -0.06 6.86
N GLN A 135 2.71 -0.88 7.05
CA GLN A 135 3.45 -1.50 5.95
C GLN A 135 2.57 -2.44 5.13
N ALA A 136 1.78 -3.29 5.79
CA ALA A 136 0.89 -4.21 5.11
C ALA A 136 -0.15 -3.47 4.25
N LYS A 137 -0.75 -2.40 4.78
CA LYS A 137 -1.68 -1.53 4.07
C LYS A 137 -1.00 -0.91 2.85
N ALA A 138 0.12 -0.20 3.05
CA ALA A 138 0.82 0.51 1.99
C ALA A 138 1.25 -0.41 0.83
N VAL A 139 1.82 -1.57 1.13
CA VAL A 139 2.24 -2.54 0.11
C VAL A 139 1.04 -3.11 -0.66
N SER A 140 -0.07 -3.42 0.02
CA SER A 140 -1.30 -3.92 -0.63
C SER A 140 -1.86 -2.87 -1.59
N GLU A 141 -2.09 -1.65 -1.12
CA GLU A 141 -2.66 -0.56 -1.92
C GLU A 141 -1.76 -0.16 -3.09
N ARG A 142 -0.44 -0.13 -2.87
CA ARG A 142 0.54 0.13 -3.93
C ARG A 142 0.47 -0.94 -5.03
N THR A 143 0.40 -2.20 -4.64
CA THR A 143 0.29 -3.32 -5.58
C THR A 143 -1.03 -3.25 -6.37
N GLU A 144 -2.13 -2.97 -5.70
CA GLU A 144 -3.44 -2.82 -6.34
C GLU A 144 -3.46 -1.66 -7.34
N SER A 145 -2.92 -0.48 -6.97
CA SER A 145 -2.88 0.69 -7.85
C SER A 145 -2.12 0.41 -9.15
N LEU A 146 -1.01 -0.33 -9.10
CA LEU A 146 -0.25 -0.70 -10.29
C LEU A 146 -1.01 -1.68 -11.19
N VAL A 147 -1.75 -2.63 -10.63
CA VAL A 147 -2.57 -3.56 -11.41
C VAL A 147 -3.70 -2.81 -12.13
N PHE A 148 -4.38 -1.90 -11.45
CA PHE A 148 -5.47 -1.11 -12.06
C PHE A 148 -4.97 -0.16 -13.14
N THR A 149 -3.88 0.58 -12.91
CA THR A 149 -3.30 1.49 -13.91
C THR A 149 -2.92 0.72 -15.17
N THR A 150 -2.28 -0.42 -15.02
CA THR A 150 -1.85 -1.27 -16.14
C THR A 150 -3.03 -1.84 -16.94
N MET A 151 -4.18 -2.06 -16.30
CA MET A 151 -5.40 -2.51 -16.98
C MET A 151 -6.13 -1.36 -17.71
N ALA A 152 -6.14 -0.16 -17.14
CA ALA A 152 -6.83 1.01 -17.70
C ALA A 152 -6.17 1.54 -18.98
N GLU A 153 -4.85 1.50 -19.09
CA GLU A 153 -4.10 1.94 -20.28
C GLU A 153 -4.28 1.03 -21.52
N ARG A 154 -5.06 -0.07 -21.39
CA ARG A 154 -5.25 -1.10 -22.42
C ARG A 154 -6.60 -1.05 -23.15
N HIS A 155 -7.43 -0.06 -22.84
CA HIS A 155 -8.72 0.17 -23.50
C HIS A 155 -8.72 1.45 -24.31
#